data_afe7e5ea3dac30dd9af9239f4dc06554
#
_entry.id   afe7e5ea3dac30dd9af9239f4dc06554
#
_cell.length_a   1.000
_cell.length_b   1.000
_cell.length_c   1.000
_cell.angle_alpha   90.00
_cell.angle_beta   90.00
_cell.angle_gamma   90.00
#
_symmetry.space_group_name_H-M   'P 1'
#
loop_
_entity.id
_entity.type
_entity.pdbx_description
1 polymer ?
#
loop_
_entity_poly.entity_id
_entity_poly.type
_entity_poly.pdbx_seq_one_letter_code
_entity_poly.pdbx_strand_id
1 'polypeptide(L)'
;MTIRRLISTSIRATIISLLLVLTAAPASAQLKFFALQKDSIPVFRGFSVSFDMVGAGMALFGDRGQYEAGLRLNLHDEWFPVVELGYGRADCEDEVTKIRYKTSAPYFKVGIDRNMLKNKHGDNRLYAGLRYGYTSYKANLSRPGLMDPTWNWESDYNVQDAPCNMHWMEALIALDVKLVGPLHLGWSARYKFRLFHKDGDFGKTWYVPGYGINDSSKFDATFNVIIDI
;
A
#
# COMPACT_ATOMS: atom_id res chain seq x y z
N MET A 1 18.30 26.62 7.49
CA MET A 1 18.64 25.22 7.83
C MET A 1 17.99 24.69 9.12
N THR A 2 17.23 25.49 9.85
CA THR A 2 16.73 25.19 11.24
C THR A 2 15.30 24.63 11.30
N ILE A 3 14.41 25.01 10.40
CA ILE A 3 12.98 24.62 10.47
C ILE A 3 12.74 23.12 10.12
N ARG A 4 13.47 22.56 9.16
CA ARG A 4 13.36 21.14 8.79
C ARG A 4 13.79 20.18 9.91
N ARG A 5 14.75 20.58 10.76
CA ARG A 5 15.18 19.76 11.92
C ARG A 5 14.13 19.76 13.04
N LEU A 6 13.43 20.87 13.27
CA LEU A 6 12.41 21.00 14.30
C LEU A 6 11.15 20.16 13.97
N ILE A 7 10.73 20.14 12.72
CA ILE A 7 9.59 19.33 12.27
C ILE A 7 9.91 17.81 12.35
N SER A 8 11.13 17.41 11.99
CA SER A 8 11.57 16.00 12.10
C SER A 8 11.68 15.51 13.55
N THR A 9 12.09 16.38 14.50
CA THR A 9 12.16 16.02 15.92
C THR A 9 10.77 15.95 16.57
N SER A 10 9.84 16.82 16.21
CA SER A 10 8.47 16.75 16.75
C SER A 10 7.71 15.51 16.27
N ILE A 11 7.86 15.12 15.01
CA ILE A 11 7.24 13.88 14.48
C ILE A 11 7.84 12.62 15.14
N ARG A 12 9.14 12.60 15.36
CA ARG A 12 9.79 11.50 16.11
C ARG A 12 9.31 11.43 17.55
N ALA A 13 9.18 12.57 18.21
CA ALA A 13 8.67 12.64 19.59
C ALA A 13 7.22 12.18 19.69
N THR A 14 6.34 12.55 18.73
CA THR A 14 4.96 12.07 18.70
C THR A 14 4.85 10.57 18.41
N ILE A 15 5.67 10.03 17.53
CA ILE A 15 5.71 8.58 17.28
C ILE A 15 6.20 7.81 18.51
N ILE A 16 7.25 8.30 19.18
CA ILE A 16 7.77 7.71 20.41
C ILE A 16 6.75 7.80 21.55
N SER A 17 6.04 8.93 21.70
CA SER A 17 4.99 9.07 22.72
C SER A 17 3.80 8.17 22.44
N LEU A 18 3.41 8.00 21.16
CA LEU A 18 2.35 7.07 20.77
C LEU A 18 2.74 5.61 21.03
N LEU A 19 3.99 5.23 20.74
CA LEU A 19 4.54 3.93 21.07
C LEU A 19 4.60 3.69 22.60
N LEU A 20 4.99 4.70 23.37
CA LEU A 20 4.99 4.64 24.85
C LEU A 20 3.58 4.51 25.43
N VAL A 21 2.60 5.20 24.87
CA VAL A 21 1.19 5.07 25.28
C VAL A 21 0.65 3.67 24.96
N LEU A 22 1.03 3.08 23.81
CA LEU A 22 0.67 1.71 23.47
C LEU A 22 1.33 0.66 24.40
N THR A 23 2.55 0.93 24.89
CA THR A 23 3.24 0.04 25.84
C THR A 23 2.80 0.26 27.29
N ALA A 24 2.27 1.46 27.62
CA ALA A 24 1.75 1.78 28.94
C ALA A 24 0.33 1.26 29.21
N ALA A 25 -0.37 0.74 28.17
CA ALA A 25 -1.63 0.06 28.39
C ALA A 25 -1.40 -1.15 29.33
N PRO A 26 -2.22 -1.33 30.39
CA PRO A 26 -2.02 -2.43 31.31
C PRO A 26 -2.00 -3.75 30.55
N ALA A 27 -1.03 -4.62 30.82
CA ALA A 27 -0.81 -5.90 30.13
C ALA A 27 -2.10 -6.75 30.04
N SER A 28 -3.01 -6.61 31.00
CA SER A 28 -4.33 -7.22 30.99
C SER A 28 -5.28 -6.68 29.89
N ALA A 29 -5.13 -5.44 29.48
CA ALA A 29 -5.92 -4.88 28.35
C ALA A 29 -5.34 -5.32 27.00
N GLN A 30 -4.02 -5.42 26.89
CA GLN A 30 -3.35 -5.92 25.69
C GLN A 30 -3.66 -7.40 25.44
N LEU A 31 -3.65 -8.22 26.52
CA LEU A 31 -4.02 -9.63 26.44
C LEU A 31 -5.47 -9.83 26.06
N LYS A 32 -6.41 -8.97 26.50
CA LYS A 32 -7.83 -9.05 26.11
C LYS A 32 -8.05 -8.65 24.65
N PHE A 33 -7.23 -7.76 24.10
CA PHE A 33 -7.35 -7.36 22.68
C PHE A 33 -7.01 -8.49 21.72
N PHE A 34 -6.06 -9.35 22.09
CA PHE A 34 -5.64 -10.52 21.32
C PHE A 34 -6.25 -11.85 21.81
N ALA A 35 -7.06 -11.82 22.88
CA ALA A 35 -7.71 -13.03 23.38
C ALA A 35 -8.73 -13.52 22.34
N LEU A 36 -8.52 -14.73 21.84
CA LEU A 36 -9.50 -15.45 21.04
C LEU A 36 -10.70 -15.80 21.93
N GLN A 37 -11.88 -15.67 21.37
CA GLN A 37 -13.12 -16.05 22.07
C GLN A 37 -13.08 -17.58 22.31
N LYS A 38 -13.29 -18.01 23.55
CA LYS A 38 -13.25 -19.44 23.92
C LYS A 38 -14.55 -20.07 23.46
N ASP A 39 -14.58 -20.61 22.27
CA ASP A 39 -15.66 -21.40 21.71
C ASP A 39 -15.13 -22.74 21.16
N SER A 40 -16.02 -23.56 20.61
CA SER A 40 -15.69 -24.89 20.09
C SER A 40 -15.12 -24.86 18.66
N ILE A 41 -14.80 -23.68 18.12
CA ILE A 41 -14.37 -23.50 16.73
C ILE A 41 -12.85 -23.64 16.61
N PRO A 42 -12.33 -24.35 15.58
CA PRO A 42 -10.89 -24.48 15.36
C PRO A 42 -10.20 -23.13 15.17
N VAL A 43 -8.99 -22.97 15.69
CA VAL A 43 -8.20 -21.75 15.55
C VAL A 43 -7.88 -21.46 14.08
N PHE A 44 -7.48 -22.47 13.32
CA PHE A 44 -7.25 -22.34 11.88
C PHE A 44 -8.49 -22.77 11.10
N ARG A 45 -9.00 -21.87 10.24
CA ARG A 45 -10.21 -22.07 9.48
C ARG A 45 -10.03 -22.01 7.96
N GLY A 46 -8.79 -22.04 7.50
CA GLY A 46 -8.47 -21.99 6.08
C GLY A 46 -7.73 -20.73 5.68
N PHE A 47 -7.65 -20.50 4.40
CA PHE A 47 -7.03 -19.32 3.83
C PHE A 47 -7.85 -18.82 2.63
N SER A 48 -7.67 -17.55 2.30
CA SER A 48 -8.29 -16.96 1.11
C SER A 48 -7.25 -16.32 0.23
N VAL A 49 -7.47 -16.42 -1.09
CA VAL A 49 -6.68 -15.76 -2.12
C VAL A 49 -7.51 -14.64 -2.71
N SER A 50 -6.93 -13.45 -2.83
CA SER A 50 -7.58 -12.27 -3.41
C SER A 50 -6.80 -11.72 -4.59
N PHE A 51 -7.52 -11.09 -5.54
CA PHE A 51 -6.94 -10.40 -6.69
C PHE A 51 -7.63 -9.05 -6.88
N ASP A 52 -6.82 -7.96 -7.03
CA ASP A 52 -7.33 -6.61 -7.24
C ASP A 52 -7.70 -6.37 -8.70
N MET A 53 -9.00 -6.24 -8.97
CA MET A 53 -9.54 -6.01 -10.31
C MET A 53 -9.39 -4.56 -10.77
N VAL A 54 -9.46 -3.58 -9.84
CA VAL A 54 -9.34 -2.16 -10.19
C VAL A 54 -7.91 -1.83 -10.59
N GLY A 55 -6.94 -2.24 -9.78
CA GLY A 55 -5.53 -2.07 -10.10
C GLY A 55 -5.14 -2.73 -11.41
N ALA A 56 -5.64 -3.95 -11.66
CA ALA A 56 -5.42 -4.68 -12.91
C ALA A 56 -6.06 -3.97 -14.11
N GLY A 57 -7.29 -3.47 -13.97
CA GLY A 57 -7.96 -2.70 -15.02
C GLY A 57 -7.19 -1.41 -15.36
N MET A 58 -6.74 -0.67 -14.36
CA MET A 58 -5.89 0.52 -14.56
C MET A 58 -4.56 0.17 -15.23
N ALA A 59 -3.96 -0.98 -14.92
CA ALA A 59 -2.72 -1.43 -15.55
C ALA A 59 -2.92 -1.86 -17.01
N LEU A 60 -4.09 -2.36 -17.38
CA LEU A 60 -4.40 -2.79 -18.75
C LEU A 60 -4.78 -1.62 -19.66
N PHE A 61 -5.56 -0.67 -19.16
CA PHE A 61 -6.20 0.38 -19.98
C PHE A 61 -5.64 1.78 -19.72
N GLY A 62 -4.78 1.95 -18.70
CA GLY A 62 -4.21 3.24 -18.32
C GLY A 62 -2.70 3.30 -18.44
N ASP A 63 -2.17 4.52 -18.27
CA ASP A 63 -0.73 4.79 -18.28
C ASP A 63 -0.06 4.37 -16.97
N ARG A 64 -0.83 4.01 -15.95
CA ARG A 64 -0.38 3.55 -14.65
C ARG A 64 -1.36 2.56 -14.05
N GLY A 65 -0.83 1.61 -13.31
CA GLY A 65 -1.65 0.62 -12.61
C GLY A 65 -0.80 -0.42 -11.94
N GLN A 66 -1.47 -1.39 -11.32
CA GLN A 66 -0.79 -2.45 -10.57
C GLN A 66 -1.57 -3.75 -10.65
N TYR A 67 -0.86 -4.86 -10.63
CA TYR A 67 -1.42 -6.19 -10.40
C TYR A 67 -1.11 -6.56 -8.96
N GLU A 68 -2.12 -6.91 -8.18
CA GLU A 68 -1.96 -7.25 -6.77
C GLU A 68 -2.72 -8.54 -6.45
N ALA A 69 -2.03 -9.48 -5.83
CA ALA A 69 -2.60 -10.70 -5.30
C ALA A 69 -2.33 -10.78 -3.80
N GLY A 70 -3.31 -11.21 -3.03
CA GLY A 70 -3.21 -11.33 -1.58
C GLY A 70 -3.52 -12.75 -1.11
N LEU A 71 -2.78 -13.19 -0.08
CA LEU A 71 -3.05 -14.38 0.69
C LEU A 71 -3.43 -13.96 2.11
N ARG A 72 -4.58 -14.40 2.58
CA ARG A 72 -5.11 -14.12 3.90
C ARG A 72 -5.34 -15.44 4.66
N LEU A 73 -4.81 -15.56 5.87
CA LEU A 73 -5.05 -16.70 6.75
C LEU A 73 -6.24 -16.39 7.66
N ASN A 74 -7.16 -17.33 7.80
CA ASN A 74 -8.29 -17.19 8.70
C ASN A 74 -7.96 -17.84 10.06
N LEU A 75 -7.78 -17.00 11.08
CA LEU A 75 -7.57 -17.43 12.45
C LEU A 75 -8.82 -17.13 13.27
N HIS A 76 -9.64 -18.18 13.50
CA HIS A 76 -10.84 -18.15 14.34
C HIS A 76 -11.92 -17.15 13.88
N ASP A 77 -11.94 -16.80 12.57
CA ASP A 77 -12.81 -15.77 11.99
C ASP A 77 -12.67 -14.36 12.65
N GLU A 78 -11.70 -14.17 13.50
CA GLU A 78 -11.46 -12.91 14.19
C GLU A 78 -10.21 -12.21 13.65
N TRP A 79 -9.10 -12.91 13.49
CA TRP A 79 -7.83 -12.37 13.07
C TRP A 79 -7.39 -12.95 11.74
N PHE A 80 -6.91 -12.09 10.87
CA PHE A 80 -6.55 -12.44 9.51
C PHE A 80 -5.18 -11.85 9.16
N PRO A 81 -4.07 -12.57 9.43
CA PRO A 81 -2.77 -12.24 8.87
C PRO A 81 -2.83 -12.24 7.35
N VAL A 82 -2.21 -11.24 6.72
CA VAL A 82 -2.27 -11.03 5.27
C VAL A 82 -0.89 -10.74 4.71
N VAL A 83 -0.62 -11.32 3.55
CA VAL A 83 0.52 -10.99 2.70
C VAL A 83 -0.02 -10.64 1.32
N GLU A 84 0.36 -9.48 0.81
CA GLU A 84 -0.01 -9.02 -0.55
C GLU A 84 1.28 -8.86 -1.36
N LEU A 85 1.27 -9.38 -2.58
CA LEU A 85 2.35 -9.25 -3.55
C LEU A 85 1.79 -8.58 -4.79
N GLY A 86 2.54 -7.66 -5.35
CA GLY A 86 2.11 -6.99 -6.56
C GLY A 86 3.25 -6.50 -7.45
N TYR A 87 2.85 -6.07 -8.62
CA TYR A 87 3.73 -5.46 -9.61
C TYR A 87 3.07 -4.18 -10.12
N GLY A 88 3.70 -3.04 -9.84
CA GLY A 88 3.21 -1.73 -10.27
C GLY A 88 3.98 -1.22 -11.49
N ARG A 89 3.29 -0.51 -12.37
CA ARG A 89 3.88 0.15 -13.53
C ARG A 89 3.31 1.55 -13.73
N ALA A 90 4.10 2.44 -14.27
CA ALA A 90 3.68 3.72 -14.79
C ALA A 90 4.52 4.10 -16.01
N ASP A 91 3.88 4.67 -17.04
CA ASP A 91 4.49 5.25 -18.22
C ASP A 91 3.66 6.50 -18.56
N CYS A 92 3.99 7.61 -17.95
CA CYS A 92 3.22 8.86 -18.02
C CYS A 92 4.06 9.97 -18.64
N GLU A 93 3.45 10.80 -19.49
CA GLU A 93 4.06 11.99 -20.04
C GLU A 93 3.30 13.23 -19.55
N ASP A 94 4.03 14.22 -19.08
CA ASP A 94 3.47 15.52 -18.73
C ASP A 94 3.24 16.36 -19.99
N GLU A 95 2.01 16.80 -20.21
CA GLU A 95 1.59 17.51 -21.43
C GLU A 95 2.30 18.86 -21.61
N VAL A 96 2.68 19.52 -20.52
CA VAL A 96 3.29 20.85 -20.53
C VAL A 96 4.80 20.77 -20.68
N THR A 97 5.43 19.97 -19.82
CA THR A 97 6.90 19.87 -19.79
C THR A 97 7.46 18.86 -20.77
N LYS A 98 6.61 18.00 -21.35
CA LYS A 98 6.99 16.88 -22.23
C LYS A 98 7.99 15.92 -21.59
N ILE A 99 8.05 15.89 -20.26
CA ILE A 99 8.85 14.93 -19.51
C ILE A 99 8.06 13.63 -19.42
N ARG A 100 8.65 12.57 -19.93
CA ARG A 100 8.14 11.22 -19.79
C ARG A 100 8.75 10.55 -18.57
N TYR A 101 7.89 10.02 -17.70
CA TYR A 101 8.26 9.27 -16.52
C TYR A 101 7.88 7.80 -16.69
N LYS A 102 8.84 6.92 -16.52
CA LYS A 102 8.62 5.48 -16.62
C LYS A 102 9.22 4.74 -15.43
N THR A 103 8.42 3.87 -14.85
CA THR A 103 8.85 2.99 -13.76
C THR A 103 8.05 1.70 -13.76
N SER A 104 8.66 0.63 -13.30
CA SER A 104 7.98 -0.63 -13.01
C SER A 104 8.78 -1.42 -11.99
N ALA A 105 8.11 -1.98 -10.98
CA ALA A 105 8.75 -2.82 -9.98
C ALA A 105 7.76 -3.69 -9.21
N PRO A 106 8.23 -4.80 -8.65
CA PRO A 106 7.48 -5.56 -7.66
C PRO A 106 7.41 -4.80 -6.32
N TYR A 107 6.38 -5.10 -5.55
CA TYR A 107 6.22 -4.65 -4.19
C TYR A 107 5.59 -5.74 -3.34
N PHE A 108 5.75 -5.64 -2.04
CA PHE A 108 5.07 -6.51 -1.11
C PHE A 108 4.46 -5.71 0.04
N LYS A 109 3.41 -6.26 0.62
CA LYS A 109 2.79 -5.75 1.83
C LYS A 109 2.53 -6.90 2.79
N VAL A 110 2.71 -6.63 4.07
CA VAL A 110 2.36 -7.55 5.15
C VAL A 110 1.48 -6.84 6.16
N GLY A 111 0.56 -7.54 6.75
CA GLY A 111 -0.32 -6.91 7.71
C GLY A 111 -1.27 -7.88 8.39
N ILE A 112 -2.20 -7.29 9.10
CA ILE A 112 -3.20 -8.04 9.86
C ILE A 112 -4.54 -7.32 9.78
N ASP A 113 -5.61 -8.09 9.58
CA ASP A 113 -6.99 -7.64 9.61
C ASP A 113 -7.68 -8.21 10.83
N ARG A 114 -8.64 -7.47 11.36
CA ARG A 114 -9.56 -7.93 12.38
C ARG A 114 -10.98 -7.82 11.86
N ASN A 115 -11.76 -8.88 12.06
CA ASN A 115 -13.18 -8.86 11.77
C ASN A 115 -13.92 -8.03 12.82
N MET A 116 -14.62 -7.00 12.37
CA MET A 116 -15.34 -6.05 13.24
C MET A 116 -16.80 -6.42 13.47
N LEU A 117 -17.32 -7.41 12.73
CA LEU A 117 -18.70 -7.84 12.91
C LEU A 117 -18.91 -8.52 14.26
N LYS A 118 -20.09 -8.35 14.85
CA LYS A 118 -20.49 -9.05 16.09
C LYS A 118 -20.60 -10.56 15.85
N ASN A 119 -21.19 -10.95 14.73
CA ASN A 119 -21.23 -12.35 14.29
C ASN A 119 -19.93 -12.66 13.53
N LYS A 120 -18.94 -13.20 14.24
CA LYS A 120 -17.61 -13.50 13.68
C LYS A 120 -17.63 -14.60 12.64
N HIS A 121 -18.52 -15.59 12.83
CA HIS A 121 -18.59 -16.82 12.06
C HIS A 121 -19.59 -16.75 10.88
N GLY A 122 -20.05 -15.54 10.55
CA GLY A 122 -20.90 -15.32 9.39
C GLY A 122 -20.13 -15.37 8.07
N ASP A 123 -20.87 -15.55 6.99
CA ASP A 123 -20.32 -15.59 5.62
C ASP A 123 -19.77 -14.24 5.15
N ASN A 124 -20.33 -13.14 5.65
CA ASN A 124 -19.87 -11.80 5.35
C ASN A 124 -18.92 -11.29 6.43
N ARG A 125 -17.91 -10.51 6.06
CA ARG A 125 -16.90 -10.03 6.98
C ARG A 125 -16.64 -8.54 6.76
N LEU A 126 -16.47 -7.81 7.85
CA LEU A 126 -16.03 -6.41 7.84
C LEU A 126 -14.70 -6.32 8.56
N TYR A 127 -13.68 -5.94 7.83
CA TYR A 127 -12.33 -5.86 8.37
C TYR A 127 -11.92 -4.42 8.70
N ALA A 128 -11.21 -4.26 9.79
CA ALA A 128 -10.30 -3.14 10.00
C ALA A 128 -8.88 -3.70 10.07
N GLY A 129 -7.94 -3.10 9.34
CA GLY A 129 -6.61 -3.67 9.23
C GLY A 129 -5.52 -2.64 9.02
N LEU A 130 -4.30 -3.12 9.23
CA LEU A 130 -3.06 -2.37 9.01
C LEU A 130 -2.15 -3.17 8.08
N ARG A 131 -1.46 -2.46 7.19
CA ARG A 131 -0.46 -3.02 6.26
C ARG A 131 0.82 -2.22 6.37
N TYR A 132 1.93 -2.90 6.26
CA TYR A 132 3.23 -2.31 5.98
C TYR A 132 3.63 -2.72 4.57
N GLY A 133 3.98 -1.75 3.74
CA GLY A 133 4.38 -1.95 2.37
C GLY A 133 5.82 -1.50 2.11
N TYR A 134 6.47 -2.18 1.16
CA TYR A 134 7.80 -1.85 0.70
C TYR A 134 7.93 -2.09 -0.80
N THR A 135 8.65 -1.20 -1.46
CA THR A 135 9.11 -1.37 -2.85
C THR A 135 10.50 -0.79 -3.03
N SER A 136 11.29 -1.45 -3.89
CA SER A 136 12.52 -0.91 -4.45
C SER A 136 12.35 -0.88 -5.96
N TYR A 137 12.54 0.26 -6.58
CA TYR A 137 12.23 0.49 -7.98
C TYR A 137 13.26 1.39 -8.64
N LYS A 138 13.26 1.38 -9.97
CA LYS A 138 14.07 2.27 -10.80
C LYS A 138 13.15 3.25 -11.52
N ALA A 139 13.52 4.49 -11.55
CA ALA A 139 12.79 5.54 -12.24
C ALA A 139 13.58 6.04 -13.44
N ASN A 140 12.90 6.18 -14.57
CA ASN A 140 13.45 6.73 -15.80
C ASN A 140 12.69 8.01 -16.15
N LEU A 141 13.44 9.08 -16.43
CA LEU A 141 12.90 10.33 -16.93
C LEU A 141 13.58 10.66 -18.24
N SER A 142 12.79 11.02 -19.24
CA SER A 142 13.30 11.43 -20.53
C SER A 142 12.51 12.66 -21.05
N ARG A 143 13.24 13.61 -21.61
CA ARG A 143 12.68 14.74 -22.35
C ARG A 143 13.56 15.02 -23.55
N PRO A 144 13.11 14.72 -24.77
CA PRO A 144 13.83 15.03 -25.98
C PRO A 144 13.71 16.54 -26.31
N GLY A 145 14.67 17.06 -27.05
CA GLY A 145 14.60 18.38 -27.68
C GLY A 145 14.61 19.56 -26.71
N LEU A 146 15.40 19.51 -25.64
CA LEU A 146 15.58 20.64 -24.73
C LEU A 146 16.52 21.64 -25.38
N MET A 147 15.97 22.79 -25.84
CA MET A 147 16.76 23.85 -26.46
C MET A 147 17.38 24.74 -25.38
N ASP A 148 18.70 24.87 -25.36
CA ASP A 148 19.37 25.86 -24.52
C ASP A 148 19.12 27.27 -25.06
N PRO A 149 18.49 28.18 -24.29
CA PRO A 149 18.15 29.52 -24.77
C PRO A 149 19.36 30.43 -25.02
N THR A 150 20.52 30.10 -24.48
CA THR A 150 21.74 30.90 -24.58
C THR A 150 22.64 30.46 -25.74
N TRP A 151 22.79 29.17 -25.89
CA TRP A 151 23.72 28.57 -26.85
C TRP A 151 23.06 27.95 -28.06
N ASN A 152 21.72 27.91 -28.07
CA ASN A 152 20.89 27.35 -29.15
C ASN A 152 21.23 25.87 -29.47
N TRP A 153 21.63 25.14 -28.45
CA TRP A 153 21.89 23.71 -28.57
C TRP A 153 20.63 22.92 -28.20
N GLU A 154 20.39 21.88 -28.97
CA GLU A 154 19.42 20.86 -28.60
C GLU A 154 20.11 19.79 -27.74
N SER A 155 19.60 19.55 -26.55
CA SER A 155 20.08 18.49 -25.65
C SER A 155 18.90 17.68 -25.12
N ASP A 156 19.13 16.40 -24.96
CA ASP A 156 18.15 15.52 -24.36
C ASP A 156 18.40 15.41 -22.84
N TYR A 157 17.36 15.66 -22.08
CA TYR A 157 17.38 15.33 -20.65
C TYR A 157 17.01 13.87 -20.47
N ASN A 158 17.94 13.05 -20.03
CA ASN A 158 17.75 11.61 -19.88
C ASN A 158 18.38 11.11 -18.59
N VAL A 159 17.54 10.68 -17.67
CA VAL A 159 17.94 10.00 -16.43
C VAL A 159 17.44 8.57 -16.51
N GLN A 160 18.35 7.62 -16.46
CA GLN A 160 18.02 6.20 -16.55
C GLN A 160 18.38 5.46 -15.27
N ASP A 161 17.53 4.49 -14.92
CA ASP A 161 17.77 3.54 -13.84
C ASP A 161 18.09 4.17 -12.48
N ALA A 162 17.52 5.36 -12.18
CA ALA A 162 17.72 6.01 -10.89
C ALA A 162 17.10 5.16 -9.77
N PRO A 163 17.93 4.67 -8.80
CA PRO A 163 17.49 3.75 -7.78
C PRO A 163 16.68 4.49 -6.70
N CYS A 164 15.47 4.04 -6.47
CA CYS A 164 14.55 4.59 -5.48
C CYS A 164 13.99 3.48 -4.59
N ASN A 165 13.59 3.83 -3.39
CA ASN A 165 12.82 2.93 -2.53
C ASN A 165 11.81 3.67 -1.68
N MET A 166 10.76 2.98 -1.28
CA MET A 166 9.73 3.53 -0.41
C MET A 166 9.21 2.51 0.58
N HIS A 167 8.98 2.98 1.79
CA HIS A 167 8.30 2.28 2.87
C HIS A 167 7.06 3.06 3.27
N TRP A 168 5.93 2.40 3.39
CA TRP A 168 4.68 3.05 3.79
C TRP A 168 3.85 2.16 4.71
N MET A 169 2.88 2.76 5.35
CA MET A 169 1.82 2.03 6.04
C MET A 169 0.47 2.35 5.41
N GLU A 170 -0.43 1.38 5.51
CA GLU A 170 -1.82 1.53 5.11
C GLU A 170 -2.72 1.17 6.29
N ALA A 171 -3.69 2.04 6.59
CA ALA A 171 -4.84 1.72 7.41
C ALA A 171 -6.02 1.44 6.47
N LEU A 172 -6.77 0.40 6.71
CA LEU A 172 -7.86 0.02 5.83
C LEU A 172 -9.12 -0.42 6.56
N ILE A 173 -10.23 -0.22 5.87
CA ILE A 173 -11.51 -0.87 6.16
C ILE A 173 -11.89 -1.63 4.90
N ALA A 174 -12.27 -2.89 5.05
CA ALA A 174 -12.67 -3.74 3.93
C ALA A 174 -13.94 -4.51 4.25
N LEU A 175 -14.80 -4.59 3.25
CA LEU A 175 -16.02 -5.40 3.26
C LEU A 175 -15.80 -6.61 2.35
N ASP A 176 -16.11 -7.79 2.84
CA ASP A 176 -16.04 -9.06 2.15
C ASP A 176 -17.42 -9.72 2.18
N VAL A 177 -17.99 -9.94 1.00
CA VAL A 177 -19.34 -10.46 0.82
C VAL A 177 -19.29 -11.74 0.01
N LYS A 178 -19.82 -12.81 0.57
CA LYS A 178 -19.96 -14.09 -0.11
C LYS A 178 -20.98 -14.00 -1.22
N LEU A 179 -20.62 -14.48 -2.40
CA LEU A 179 -21.51 -14.61 -3.54
C LEU A 179 -22.08 -16.03 -3.65
N VAL A 180 -21.21 -16.97 -3.99
CA VAL A 180 -21.61 -18.36 -4.19
C VAL A 180 -20.43 -19.29 -3.92
N GLY A 181 -20.69 -20.35 -3.14
CA GLY A 181 -19.63 -21.31 -2.78
C GLY A 181 -18.42 -20.64 -2.14
N PRO A 182 -17.21 -20.83 -2.68
CA PRO A 182 -15.98 -20.22 -2.18
C PRO A 182 -15.73 -18.79 -2.69
N LEU A 183 -16.58 -18.27 -3.58
CA LEU A 183 -16.38 -16.99 -4.25
C LEU A 183 -16.97 -15.84 -3.43
N HIS A 184 -16.12 -14.85 -3.16
CA HIS A 184 -16.47 -13.62 -2.46
C HIS A 184 -16.06 -12.40 -3.29
N LEU A 185 -16.73 -11.28 -3.05
CA LEU A 185 -16.34 -9.95 -3.54
C LEU A 185 -15.94 -9.08 -2.35
N GLY A 186 -14.82 -8.38 -2.53
CA GLY A 186 -14.28 -7.49 -1.52
C GLY A 186 -14.14 -6.06 -2.01
N TRP A 187 -14.55 -5.09 -1.19
CA TRP A 187 -14.20 -3.68 -1.34
C TRP A 187 -13.31 -3.25 -0.21
N SER A 188 -12.28 -2.47 -0.50
CA SER A 188 -11.54 -1.84 0.58
C SER A 188 -11.32 -0.35 0.31
N ALA A 189 -11.43 0.44 1.37
CA ALA A 189 -10.95 1.81 1.43
C ALA A 189 -9.66 1.81 2.24
N ARG A 190 -8.59 2.37 1.65
CA ARG A 190 -7.24 2.35 2.21
C ARG A 190 -6.73 3.77 2.35
N TYR A 191 -6.19 4.09 3.51
CA TYR A 191 -5.44 5.32 3.73
C TYR A 191 -3.96 4.97 3.85
N LYS A 192 -3.18 5.42 2.88
CA LYS A 192 -1.73 5.17 2.77
C LYS A 192 -0.98 6.37 3.28
N PHE A 193 0.07 6.15 4.04
CA PHE A 193 0.99 7.19 4.48
C PHE A 193 2.44 6.73 4.39
N ARG A 194 3.25 7.61 3.82
CA ARG A 194 4.66 7.37 3.57
C ARG A 194 5.46 7.46 4.87
N LEU A 195 6.26 6.44 5.17
CA LEU A 195 7.18 6.44 6.31
C LEU A 195 8.58 6.95 5.90
N PHE A 196 9.18 6.25 4.96
CA PHE A 196 10.50 6.56 4.45
C PHE A 196 10.49 6.49 2.94
N HIS A 197 11.21 7.41 2.31
CA HIS A 197 11.37 7.44 0.87
C HIS A 197 12.78 7.91 0.52
N LYS A 198 13.44 7.19 -0.37
CA LYS A 198 14.67 7.61 -1.02
C LYS A 198 14.34 7.93 -2.47
N ASP A 199 14.37 9.22 -2.80
CA ASP A 199 14.27 9.70 -4.17
C ASP A 199 15.58 9.43 -4.91
N GLY A 200 15.51 9.36 -6.24
CA GLY A 200 16.70 9.37 -7.08
C GLY A 200 17.37 10.75 -7.10
N ASP A 201 18.54 10.83 -7.77
CA ASP A 201 19.33 12.05 -7.84
C ASP A 201 18.63 13.20 -8.60
N PHE A 202 17.56 12.91 -9.32
CA PHE A 202 16.72 13.87 -10.08
C PHE A 202 15.60 14.53 -9.25
N GLY A 203 15.45 14.14 -7.98
CA GLY A 203 14.41 14.67 -7.09
C GLY A 203 13.18 13.76 -6.94
N LYS A 204 12.00 14.35 -6.68
CA LYS A 204 10.78 13.62 -6.34
C LYS A 204 10.23 12.82 -7.53
N THR A 205 10.05 11.50 -7.35
CA THR A 205 9.39 10.62 -8.30
C THR A 205 7.88 10.89 -8.36
N TRP A 206 7.23 10.70 -9.52
CA TRP A 206 5.80 10.97 -9.69
C TRP A 206 4.92 9.82 -9.21
N TYR A 207 5.38 8.59 -9.47
CA TYR A 207 4.65 7.37 -9.15
C TYR A 207 5.56 6.34 -8.50
N VAL A 208 5.04 5.65 -7.52
CA VAL A 208 5.73 4.57 -6.80
C VAL A 208 4.93 3.30 -6.92
N PRO A 209 5.51 2.20 -7.43
CA PRO A 209 4.85 0.91 -7.52
C PRO A 209 4.27 0.45 -6.18
N GLY A 210 2.97 0.09 -6.16
CA GLY A 210 2.25 -0.33 -4.97
C GLY A 210 1.74 0.80 -4.07
N TYR A 211 2.41 1.95 -4.05
CA TYR A 211 1.94 3.12 -3.32
C TYR A 211 1.03 3.99 -4.18
N GLY A 212 1.40 4.25 -5.43
CA GLY A 212 0.70 5.13 -6.37
C GLY A 212 1.38 6.49 -6.51
N ILE A 213 0.60 7.59 -6.67
CA ILE A 213 1.14 8.95 -6.77
C ILE A 213 1.95 9.26 -5.51
N ASN A 214 3.16 9.82 -5.70
CA ASN A 214 4.12 10.06 -4.62
C ASN A 214 3.76 11.30 -3.80
N ASP A 215 2.78 11.15 -2.91
CA ASP A 215 2.42 12.14 -1.89
C ASP A 215 2.78 11.67 -0.48
N SER A 216 2.67 12.56 0.51
CA SER A 216 2.92 12.20 1.92
C SER A 216 1.87 11.22 2.44
N SER A 217 0.63 11.38 1.99
CA SER A 217 -0.48 10.47 2.27
C SER A 217 -1.50 10.50 1.15
N LYS A 218 -2.28 9.44 1.00
CA LYS A 218 -3.34 9.36 -0.01
C LYS A 218 -4.43 8.37 0.38
N PHE A 219 -5.62 8.61 -0.16
CA PHE A 219 -6.69 7.64 -0.18
C PHE A 219 -6.59 6.75 -1.42
N ASP A 220 -6.95 5.48 -1.23
CA ASP A 220 -7.04 4.50 -2.29
C ASP A 220 -8.23 3.57 -2.05
N ALA A 221 -8.75 2.98 -3.10
CA ALA A 221 -9.83 1.99 -3.02
C ALA A 221 -9.50 0.81 -3.92
N THR A 222 -9.81 -0.40 -3.46
CA THR A 222 -9.66 -1.62 -4.26
C THR A 222 -10.96 -2.39 -4.35
N PHE A 223 -11.10 -3.14 -5.42
CA PHE A 223 -12.16 -4.10 -5.61
C PHE A 223 -11.55 -5.46 -5.92
N ASN A 224 -11.78 -6.41 -5.03
CA ASN A 224 -11.12 -7.70 -5.07
C ASN A 224 -12.12 -8.82 -5.36
N VAL A 225 -11.67 -9.75 -6.17
CA VAL A 225 -12.27 -11.10 -6.23
C VAL A 225 -11.50 -11.97 -5.25
N ILE A 226 -12.22 -12.67 -4.38
CA ILE A 226 -11.66 -13.46 -3.28
C ILE A 226 -12.17 -14.89 -3.40
N ILE A 227 -11.30 -15.86 -3.18
CA ILE A 227 -11.63 -17.29 -3.15
C ILE A 227 -11.20 -17.82 -1.79
N ASP A 228 -12.17 -18.28 -1.00
CA ASP A 228 -11.96 -18.98 0.29
C ASP A 228 -11.66 -20.46 0.04
N ILE A 229 -10.60 -20.98 0.69
CA ILE A 229 -10.09 -22.37 0.53
C ILE A 229 -9.95 -23.03 1.90
#